data_24be157b22888f1859dbbb2a28176fd4
#
_entry.id   24be157b22888f1859dbbb2a28176fd4
#
_cell.length_a   1.000
_cell.length_b   1.000
_cell.length_c   1.000
_cell.angle_alpha   90.00
_cell.angle_beta   90.00
_cell.angle_gamma   90.00
#
_symmetry.space_group_name_H-M   'P 1'
#
loop_
_entity.id
_entity.type
_entity.pdbx_description
1 polymer ?
#
loop_
_entity_poly.entity_id
_entity_poly.type
_entity_poly.pdbx_seq_one_letter_code
_entity_poly.pdbx_strand_id
1 'polypeptide(L)'
;MTHMTNRMRDRDREMVPKVLVQAMFSLMAVSLILVSLAVWSDRPLVGTRTVAPVAESVTYTLEGTRDGAVTVLDAQGAYVTSSEVDKNGFIGVIWRVLDRERMLHNAPKGAPIDVVRRTDGQIAILDPTTGTAIELVGYGPDNVAAFAKLVP
;
A
#
# COMPACT_ATOMS: atom_id res chain seq x y z
N MET A 1 -4.91 -39.46 -53.36
CA MET A 1 -4.58 -39.10 -51.99
C MET A 1 -4.38 -37.59 -51.77
N THR A 2 -4.56 -36.72 -52.71
CA THR A 2 -4.27 -35.29 -52.71
C THR A 2 -5.45 -34.41 -52.21
N HIS A 3 -6.66 -34.91 -52.15
CA HIS A 3 -7.84 -34.11 -51.78
C HIS A 3 -8.11 -33.98 -50.26
N MET A 4 -7.55 -34.85 -49.43
CA MET A 4 -7.75 -34.79 -47.97
C MET A 4 -6.85 -33.73 -47.30
N THR A 5 -5.66 -33.53 -47.82
CA THR A 5 -4.70 -32.54 -47.28
C THR A 5 -5.12 -31.08 -47.51
N ASN A 6 -5.89 -30.80 -48.53
CA ASN A 6 -6.37 -29.44 -48.84
C ASN A 6 -7.52 -29.02 -47.88
N ARG A 7 -8.39 -29.95 -47.50
CA ARG A 7 -9.48 -29.66 -46.55
C ARG A 7 -9.01 -29.41 -45.10
N MET A 8 -7.91 -30.02 -44.70
CA MET A 8 -7.32 -29.73 -43.39
C MET A 8 -6.64 -28.34 -43.35
N ARG A 9 -5.99 -27.93 -44.43
CA ARG A 9 -5.34 -26.61 -44.53
C ARG A 9 -6.35 -25.46 -44.58
N ASP A 10 -7.53 -25.64 -45.15
CA ASP A 10 -8.60 -24.63 -45.17
C ASP A 10 -9.31 -24.52 -43.81
N ARG A 11 -9.33 -25.61 -43.02
CA ARG A 11 -9.95 -25.61 -41.68
C ARG A 11 -9.13 -24.87 -40.63
N ASP A 12 -7.82 -24.82 -40.77
CA ASP A 12 -6.92 -24.12 -39.87
C ASP A 12 -6.83 -22.61 -40.20
N ARG A 13 -7.35 -22.19 -41.31
CA ARG A 13 -7.14 -20.83 -41.85
C ARG A 13 -8.14 -19.80 -41.31
N GLU A 14 -9.22 -20.22 -40.63
CA GLU A 14 -10.26 -19.30 -40.16
C GLU A 14 -10.82 -19.64 -38.77
N MET A 15 -9.98 -20.10 -37.84
CA MET A 15 -10.42 -20.31 -36.46
C MET A 15 -10.81 -19.03 -35.72
N VAL A 16 -10.32 -17.89 -36.17
CA VAL A 16 -10.65 -16.58 -35.57
C VAL A 16 -11.28 -15.69 -36.64
N PRO A 17 -12.55 -15.30 -36.50
CA PRO A 17 -13.19 -14.36 -37.43
C PRO A 17 -12.42 -13.05 -37.53
N LYS A 18 -12.15 -12.57 -38.73
CA LYS A 18 -11.44 -11.30 -38.98
C LYS A 18 -12.09 -10.13 -38.22
N VAL A 19 -13.42 -10.13 -38.11
CA VAL A 19 -14.18 -9.12 -37.37
C VAL A 19 -13.79 -9.11 -35.88
N LEU A 20 -13.58 -10.30 -35.28
CA LEU A 20 -13.15 -10.38 -33.87
C LEU A 20 -11.76 -9.81 -33.67
N VAL A 21 -10.82 -10.10 -34.57
CA VAL A 21 -9.46 -9.55 -34.54
C VAL A 21 -9.48 -8.04 -34.68
N GLN A 22 -10.26 -7.52 -35.63
CA GLN A 22 -10.44 -6.08 -35.82
C GLN A 22 -11.05 -5.41 -34.59
N ALA A 23 -12.09 -6.01 -33.99
CA ALA A 23 -12.72 -5.49 -32.77
C ALA A 23 -11.74 -5.45 -31.60
N MET A 24 -10.90 -6.48 -31.45
CA MET A 24 -9.87 -6.55 -30.41
C MET A 24 -8.81 -5.44 -30.58
N PHE A 25 -8.29 -5.25 -31.80
CA PHE A 25 -7.34 -4.17 -32.07
C PHE A 25 -7.98 -2.78 -31.90
N SER A 26 -9.23 -2.62 -32.30
CA SER A 26 -9.96 -1.36 -32.10
C SER A 26 -10.14 -1.06 -30.61
N LEU A 27 -10.51 -2.06 -29.80
CA LEU A 27 -10.63 -1.90 -28.34
C LEU A 27 -9.29 -1.51 -27.71
N MET A 28 -8.20 -2.18 -28.11
CA MET A 28 -6.86 -1.83 -27.66
C MET A 28 -6.47 -0.39 -28.04
N ALA A 29 -6.73 0.02 -29.28
CA ALA A 29 -6.43 1.37 -29.74
C ALA A 29 -7.24 2.43 -28.97
N VAL A 30 -8.54 2.21 -28.78
CA VAL A 30 -9.41 3.11 -28.01
C VAL A 30 -8.94 3.18 -26.55
N SER A 31 -8.63 2.06 -25.93
CA SER A 31 -8.13 2.00 -24.56
C SER A 31 -6.80 2.77 -24.40
N LEU A 32 -5.87 2.59 -25.35
CA LEU A 32 -4.60 3.30 -25.35
C LEU A 32 -4.80 4.82 -25.51
N ILE A 33 -5.68 5.23 -26.42
CA ILE A 33 -6.01 6.65 -26.63
C ILE A 33 -6.59 7.27 -25.37
N LEU A 34 -7.56 6.59 -24.73
CA LEU A 34 -8.21 7.08 -23.50
C LEU A 34 -7.21 7.24 -22.36
N VAL A 35 -6.32 6.25 -22.16
CA VAL A 35 -5.28 6.32 -21.13
C VAL A 35 -4.28 7.44 -21.45
N SER A 36 -3.85 7.56 -22.70
CA SER A 36 -2.93 8.62 -23.11
C SER A 36 -3.52 10.02 -22.91
N LEU A 37 -4.79 10.20 -23.24
CA LEU A 37 -5.51 11.46 -22.99
C LEU A 37 -5.68 11.74 -21.49
N ALA A 38 -5.97 10.73 -20.68
CA ALA A 38 -6.08 10.87 -19.24
C ALA A 38 -4.76 11.29 -18.61
N VAL A 39 -3.64 10.66 -19.00
CA VAL A 39 -2.29 11.01 -18.53
C VAL A 39 -1.90 12.41 -18.98
N TRP A 40 -2.14 12.74 -20.27
CA TRP A 40 -1.79 14.07 -20.78
C TRP A 40 -2.63 15.20 -20.16
N SER A 41 -3.89 14.93 -19.81
CA SER A 41 -4.76 15.91 -19.18
C SER A 41 -4.52 16.09 -17.66
N ASP A 42 -3.49 15.40 -17.11
CA ASP A 42 -3.10 15.44 -15.70
C ASP A 42 -4.30 15.27 -14.73
N ARG A 43 -5.24 14.41 -15.12
CA ARG A 43 -6.42 14.13 -14.32
C ARG A 43 -6.03 13.39 -13.05
N PRO A 44 -6.55 13.80 -11.88
CA PRO A 44 -6.30 13.09 -10.65
C PRO A 44 -6.74 11.62 -10.80
N LEU A 45 -5.89 10.71 -10.33
CA LEU A 45 -6.14 9.27 -10.38
C LEU A 45 -7.42 8.94 -9.60
N VAL A 46 -8.46 8.52 -10.30
CA VAL A 46 -9.71 8.05 -9.69
C VAL A 46 -9.39 6.72 -9.00
N GLY A 47 -9.37 6.70 -7.68
CA GLY A 47 -9.05 5.51 -6.88
C GLY A 47 -7.77 5.63 -6.07
N THR A 48 -6.91 6.61 -6.33
CA THR A 48 -5.90 7.03 -5.35
C THR A 48 -6.56 7.95 -4.34
N ARG A 49 -6.49 7.55 -3.07
CA ARG A 49 -7.00 8.38 -2.00
C ARG A 49 -6.13 9.63 -1.87
N THR A 50 -6.74 10.80 -1.91
CA THR A 50 -6.04 12.04 -1.56
C THR A 50 -5.71 11.98 -0.08
N VAL A 51 -4.42 12.07 0.24
CA VAL A 51 -3.94 12.05 1.62
C VAL A 51 -4.28 13.40 2.25
N ALA A 52 -5.12 13.40 3.30
CA ALA A 52 -5.48 14.60 4.01
C ALA A 52 -4.28 15.18 4.79
N PRO A 53 -4.21 16.50 5.02
CA PRO A 53 -3.17 17.11 5.84
C PRO A 53 -3.11 16.52 7.26
N VAL A 54 -1.94 16.59 7.89
CA VAL A 54 -1.75 16.21 9.29
C VAL A 54 -2.40 17.28 10.19
N ALA A 55 -3.28 16.85 11.09
CA ALA A 55 -3.90 17.68 12.10
C ALA A 55 -3.11 17.64 13.41
N GLU A 56 -2.73 16.44 13.82
CA GLU A 56 -2.01 16.18 15.06
C GLU A 56 -0.89 15.16 14.81
N SER A 57 0.20 15.27 15.54
CA SER A 57 1.35 14.37 15.43
C SER A 57 1.98 14.16 16.81
N VAL A 58 2.30 12.90 17.12
CA VAL A 58 3.02 12.53 18.34
C VAL A 58 4.14 11.57 17.96
N THR A 59 5.34 11.85 18.46
CA THR A 59 6.54 11.06 18.16
C THR A 59 6.72 9.93 19.17
N TYR A 60 6.98 8.73 18.67
CA TYR A 60 7.25 7.53 19.46
C TYR A 60 8.46 6.78 18.94
N THR A 61 9.06 5.99 19.84
CA THR A 61 10.09 5.01 19.47
C THR A 61 9.54 3.61 19.67
N LEU A 62 9.71 2.75 18.67
CA LEU A 62 9.32 1.33 18.75
C LEU A 62 10.56 0.47 18.98
N GLU A 63 10.60 -0.23 20.10
CA GLU A 63 11.67 -1.17 20.43
C GLU A 63 11.17 -2.61 20.42
N GLY A 64 11.66 -3.39 19.45
CA GLY A 64 11.36 -4.82 19.36
C GLY A 64 12.33 -5.66 20.14
N THR A 65 11.82 -6.66 20.84
CA THR A 65 12.61 -7.68 21.56
C THR A 65 12.79 -8.93 20.70
N ARG A 66 13.74 -9.81 21.12
CA ARG A 66 13.97 -11.11 20.45
C ARG A 66 12.75 -12.03 20.47
N ASP A 67 11.92 -11.89 21.48
CA ASP A 67 10.72 -12.72 21.68
C ASP A 67 9.55 -12.22 20.80
N GLY A 68 9.75 -11.14 20.05
CA GLY A 68 8.78 -10.57 19.12
C GLY A 68 7.84 -9.54 19.75
N ALA A 69 7.99 -9.27 21.05
CA ALA A 69 7.30 -8.17 21.72
C ALA A 69 7.87 -6.81 21.26
N VAL A 70 7.01 -5.81 21.13
CA VAL A 70 7.39 -4.45 20.76
C VAL A 70 6.89 -3.49 21.81
N THR A 71 7.82 -2.73 22.38
CA THR A 71 7.52 -1.66 23.33
C THR A 71 7.43 -0.33 22.62
N VAL A 72 6.45 0.47 23.00
CA VAL A 72 6.26 1.86 22.54
C VAL A 72 6.76 2.79 23.65
N LEU A 73 7.73 3.63 23.30
CA LEU A 73 8.29 4.64 24.17
C LEU A 73 7.92 6.02 23.65
N ASP A 74 7.70 6.97 24.55
CA ASP A 74 7.49 8.37 24.17
C ASP A 74 8.81 9.06 23.79
N ALA A 75 8.74 10.33 23.44
CA ALA A 75 9.90 11.15 23.06
C ALA A 75 10.94 11.30 24.21
N GLN A 76 10.55 11.04 25.46
CA GLN A 76 11.41 11.06 26.64
C GLN A 76 11.98 9.69 27.00
N GLY A 77 11.57 8.63 26.24
CA GLY A 77 11.96 7.25 26.51
C GLY A 77 11.14 6.57 27.61
N ALA A 78 10.03 7.19 28.03
CA ALA A 78 9.14 6.56 29.00
C ALA A 78 8.21 5.54 28.31
N TYR A 79 7.91 4.46 29.04
CA TYR A 79 7.01 3.40 28.56
C TYR A 79 5.57 3.91 28.40
N VAL A 80 5.00 3.67 27.24
CA VAL A 80 3.60 4.01 26.92
C VAL A 80 2.72 2.76 26.87
N THR A 81 3.10 1.79 26.04
CA THR A 81 2.37 0.54 25.84
C THR A 81 3.26 -0.53 25.19
N SER A 82 2.73 -1.71 24.97
CA SER A 82 3.43 -2.80 24.28
C SER A 82 2.48 -3.58 23.37
N SER A 83 3.03 -4.30 22.40
CA SER A 83 2.29 -5.21 21.52
C SER A 83 1.68 -6.41 22.25
N GLU A 84 2.11 -6.71 23.48
CA GLU A 84 1.57 -7.80 24.32
C GLU A 84 0.28 -7.42 25.03
N VAL A 85 -0.02 -6.13 25.15
CA VAL A 85 -1.28 -5.66 25.70
C VAL A 85 -2.42 -6.06 24.78
N ASP A 86 -3.56 -6.46 25.34
CA ASP A 86 -4.74 -6.88 24.58
C ASP A 86 -5.09 -5.88 23.45
N LYS A 87 -5.32 -6.42 22.26
CA LYS A 87 -5.62 -5.69 21.01
C LYS A 87 -4.50 -4.80 20.45
N ASN A 88 -3.29 -4.87 21.00
CA ASN A 88 -2.14 -4.09 20.52
C ASN A 88 -1.18 -4.90 19.61
N GLY A 89 -1.48 -6.14 19.29
CA GLY A 89 -0.62 -7.00 18.47
C GLY A 89 -0.25 -6.40 17.10
N PHE A 90 -1.07 -5.50 16.58
CA PHE A 90 -0.81 -4.80 15.33
C PHE A 90 0.42 -3.87 15.40
N ILE A 91 0.79 -3.37 16.59
CA ILE A 91 2.03 -2.61 16.81
C ILE A 91 3.25 -3.43 16.39
N GLY A 92 3.27 -4.72 16.72
CA GLY A 92 4.34 -5.63 16.31
C GLY A 92 4.39 -5.87 14.79
N VAL A 93 3.26 -5.79 14.10
CA VAL A 93 3.21 -5.88 12.63
C VAL A 93 3.85 -4.64 12.01
N ILE A 94 3.44 -3.46 12.46
CA ILE A 94 3.97 -2.18 11.97
C ILE A 94 5.48 -2.07 12.23
N TRP A 95 5.93 -2.44 13.43
CA TRP A 95 7.37 -2.45 13.73
C TRP A 95 8.18 -3.29 12.74
N ARG A 96 7.70 -4.50 12.38
CA ARG A 96 8.39 -5.36 11.40
C ARG A 96 8.43 -4.74 10.00
N VAL A 97 7.38 -4.05 9.60
CA VAL A 97 7.34 -3.33 8.31
C VAL A 97 8.39 -2.21 8.31
N LEU A 98 8.41 -1.40 9.37
CA LEU A 98 9.36 -0.30 9.50
C LEU A 98 10.81 -0.80 9.61
N ASP A 99 11.08 -1.84 10.41
CA ASP A 99 12.44 -2.42 10.52
C ASP A 99 12.93 -2.96 9.17
N ARG A 100 12.04 -3.59 8.37
CA ARG A 100 12.36 -4.04 7.02
C ARG A 100 12.66 -2.87 6.08
N GLU A 101 11.84 -1.83 6.07
CA GLU A 101 12.06 -0.63 5.24
C GLU A 101 13.38 0.05 5.61
N ARG A 102 13.66 0.20 6.90
CA ARG A 102 14.91 0.77 7.40
C ARG A 102 16.13 -0.07 6.99
N MET A 103 16.01 -1.39 7.04
CA MET A 103 17.07 -2.29 6.58
C MET A 103 17.34 -2.12 5.07
N LEU A 104 16.31 -1.99 4.24
CA LEU A 104 16.43 -1.78 2.80
C LEU A 104 17.08 -0.43 2.46
N HIS A 105 16.82 0.58 3.26
CA HIS A 105 17.38 1.94 3.11
C HIS A 105 18.68 2.18 3.88
N ASN A 106 19.25 1.15 4.54
CA ASN A 106 20.41 1.28 5.45
C ASN A 106 20.21 2.36 6.52
N ALA A 107 18.98 2.53 6.98
CA ALA A 107 18.60 3.49 7.99
C ALA A 107 18.77 2.92 9.41
N PRO A 108 18.98 3.78 10.44
CA PRO A 108 19.17 3.35 11.81
C PRO A 108 17.92 2.65 12.36
N LYS A 109 18.15 1.50 13.04
CA LYS A 109 17.10 0.81 13.78
C LYS A 109 16.68 1.63 15.00
N GLY A 110 15.41 1.52 15.39
CA GLY A 110 14.93 2.22 16.58
C GLY A 110 14.84 3.75 16.45
N ALA A 111 14.96 4.29 15.23
CA ALA A 111 14.69 5.72 15.02
C ALA A 111 13.23 6.06 15.36
N PRO A 112 12.94 7.27 15.82
CA PRO A 112 11.58 7.68 16.13
C PRO A 112 10.68 7.67 14.89
N ILE A 113 9.40 7.49 15.14
CA ILE A 113 8.32 7.55 14.15
C ILE A 113 7.28 8.57 14.62
N ASP A 114 6.51 9.11 13.70
CA ASP A 114 5.39 9.97 14.02
C ASP A 114 4.07 9.22 13.79
N VAL A 115 3.27 9.12 14.84
CA VAL A 115 1.88 8.69 14.74
C VAL A 115 1.05 9.94 14.56
N VAL A 116 0.31 10.02 13.45
CA VAL A 116 -0.39 11.23 13.07
C VAL A 116 -1.89 10.98 12.93
N ARG A 117 -2.67 11.98 13.34
CA ARG A 117 -4.09 12.10 13.00
C ARG A 117 -4.24 13.10 11.86
N ARG A 118 -4.92 12.70 10.81
CA ARG A 118 -5.20 13.57 9.68
C ARG A 118 -6.47 14.39 9.91
N THR A 119 -6.65 15.47 9.15
CA THR A 119 -7.83 16.35 9.25
C THR A 119 -9.14 15.63 8.95
N ASP A 120 -9.12 14.51 8.26
CA ASP A 120 -10.26 13.63 8.00
C ASP A 120 -10.48 12.56 9.10
N GLY A 121 -9.72 12.63 10.21
CA GLY A 121 -9.78 11.72 11.34
C GLY A 121 -9.03 10.41 11.15
N GLN A 122 -8.37 10.19 10.02
CA GLN A 122 -7.60 8.97 9.76
C GLN A 122 -6.27 8.98 10.50
N ILE A 123 -5.80 7.78 10.84
CA ILE A 123 -4.52 7.57 11.50
C ILE A 123 -3.51 7.09 10.48
N ALA A 124 -2.32 7.65 10.53
CA ALA A 124 -1.18 7.19 9.76
C ALA A 124 0.09 7.16 10.62
N ILE A 125 1.09 6.42 10.14
CA ILE A 125 2.41 6.33 10.73
C ILE A 125 3.40 6.83 9.71
N LEU A 126 4.18 7.82 10.10
CA LEU A 126 5.23 8.40 9.27
C LEU A 126 6.58 7.99 9.83
N ASP A 127 7.47 7.51 8.99
CA ASP A 127 8.88 7.31 9.31
C ASP A 127 9.72 8.37 8.61
N PRO A 128 10.13 9.44 9.30
CA PRO A 128 10.95 10.50 8.70
C PRO A 128 12.31 9.99 8.20
N THR A 129 12.80 8.87 8.76
CA THR A 129 14.12 8.33 8.45
C THR A 129 14.18 7.69 7.06
N THR A 130 13.08 7.05 6.64
CA THR A 130 12.96 6.39 5.32
C THR A 130 12.04 7.16 4.37
N GLY A 131 11.27 8.12 4.88
CA GLY A 131 10.20 8.78 4.14
C GLY A 131 8.96 7.91 3.95
N THR A 132 8.88 6.77 4.63
CA THR A 132 7.75 5.84 4.52
C THR A 132 6.54 6.40 5.26
N ALA A 133 5.38 6.35 4.61
CA ALA A 133 4.08 6.67 5.20
C ALA A 133 3.17 5.45 5.12
N ILE A 134 2.62 5.03 6.27
CA ILE A 134 1.70 3.90 6.37
C ILE A 134 0.34 4.44 6.80
N GLU A 135 -0.61 4.51 5.86
CA GLU A 135 -1.98 4.88 6.15
C GLU A 135 -2.72 3.67 6.75
N LEU A 136 -3.28 3.82 7.94
CA LEU A 136 -3.93 2.72 8.65
C LEU A 136 -5.37 2.45 8.20
N VAL A 137 -5.89 3.28 7.31
CA VAL A 137 -7.21 3.05 6.69
C VAL A 137 -7.20 1.72 5.92
N GLY A 138 -8.14 0.85 6.21
CA GLY A 138 -8.22 -0.48 5.57
C GLY A 138 -7.61 -1.64 6.37
N TYR A 139 -6.90 -1.37 7.46
CA TYR A 139 -6.39 -2.44 8.35
C TYR A 139 -7.40 -2.93 9.39
N GLY A 140 -8.62 -2.37 9.36
CA GLY A 140 -9.70 -2.73 10.29
C GLY A 140 -9.70 -1.90 11.58
N PRO A 141 -10.89 -1.71 12.19
CA PRO A 141 -11.08 -0.77 13.29
C PRO A 141 -10.24 -1.11 14.52
N ASP A 142 -10.09 -2.39 14.87
CA ASP A 142 -9.32 -2.80 16.06
C ASP A 142 -7.83 -2.51 15.89
N ASN A 143 -7.29 -2.71 14.70
CA ASN A 143 -5.89 -2.42 14.39
C ASN A 143 -5.60 -0.91 14.37
N VAL A 144 -6.52 -0.12 13.80
CA VAL A 144 -6.45 1.35 13.84
C VAL A 144 -6.53 1.86 15.26
N ALA A 145 -7.42 1.29 16.10
CA ALA A 145 -7.60 1.69 17.49
C ALA A 145 -6.33 1.52 18.33
N ALA A 146 -5.45 0.57 18.00
CA ALA A 146 -4.18 0.40 18.70
C ALA A 146 -3.30 1.65 18.62
N PHE A 147 -3.31 2.34 17.47
CA PHE A 147 -2.55 3.57 17.25
C PHE A 147 -3.37 4.84 17.50
N ALA A 148 -4.69 4.80 17.32
CA ALA A 148 -5.55 5.96 17.57
C ALA A 148 -5.53 6.41 19.03
N LYS A 149 -5.24 5.52 19.98
CA LYS A 149 -5.06 5.83 21.42
C LYS A 149 -3.77 6.61 21.70
N LEU A 150 -2.81 6.59 20.78
CA LEU A 150 -1.51 7.23 20.94
C LEU A 150 -1.52 8.69 20.47
N VAL A 151 -2.56 9.11 19.75
CA VAL A 151 -2.72 10.50 19.28
C VAL A 151 -3.99 11.08 19.89
N PRO A 152 -3.95 12.28 20.49
CA PRO A 152 -5.10 12.94 21.11
C PRO A 152 -6.31 13.05 20.19
#